data_43d712b6b86bec03c4ca15411e0a7efd
#
_entry.id   43d712b6b86bec03c4ca15411e0a7efd
#
_cell.length_a   1.000
_cell.length_b   1.000
_cell.length_c   1.000
_cell.angle_alpha   90.00
_cell.angle_beta   90.00
_cell.angle_gamma   90.00
#
_symmetry.space_group_name_H-M   'P 1'
#
loop_
_entity.id
_entity.type
_entity.pdbx_description
1 polymer ?
#
loop_
_entity_poly.entity_id
_entity_poly.type
_entity_poly.pdbx_seq_one_letter_code
_entity_poly.pdbx_strand_id
1 'polypeptide(L)'
;PSVIMFSLGGEAGRGYNMYEAYLALKAIEKSRPVIYEGAGAEWNSDMVVGTPDDRNESDHRYTLHFATPAQWQATPMPPTSINIEPIDIEHGKATIRNGFTLANLLNFDVGFIVSNRSKEILRGRLASDIKPGGSAPVEAAFDGLKPGKYTLTIFVAHKDATPWAKKGDRLAEHSYPLVIPKQKK
;
A
#
# COMPACT_ATOMS: atom_id res chain seq x y z
N PRO A 1 -17.40 -14.54 -4.25
CA PRO A 1 -17.83 -13.79 -5.44
C PRO A 1 -16.74 -12.81 -5.84
N SER A 2 -16.28 -12.92 -7.08
CA SER A 2 -15.14 -12.13 -7.60
C SER A 2 -15.59 -10.82 -8.25
N VAL A 3 -16.89 -10.64 -8.47
CA VAL A 3 -17.43 -9.43 -9.09
C VAL A 3 -17.61 -8.37 -8.01
N ILE A 4 -16.89 -7.25 -8.14
CA ILE A 4 -16.94 -6.12 -7.20
C ILE A 4 -17.77 -4.96 -7.72
N MET A 5 -17.92 -4.85 -9.06
CA MET A 5 -18.70 -3.83 -9.74
C MET A 5 -19.11 -4.31 -11.12
N PHE A 6 -20.10 -3.65 -11.74
CA PHE A 6 -20.54 -3.89 -13.12
C PHE A 6 -20.24 -2.66 -13.97
N SER A 7 -19.78 -2.88 -15.21
CA SER A 7 -19.59 -1.82 -16.19
C SER A 7 -20.61 -1.97 -17.31
N LEU A 8 -21.25 -0.86 -17.71
CA LEU A 8 -22.13 -0.78 -18.88
C LEU A 8 -21.34 -0.51 -20.16
N GLY A 9 -20.01 -0.47 -20.09
CA GLY A 9 -19.13 -0.21 -21.23
C GLY A 9 -18.53 1.20 -21.19
N GLY A 10 -17.69 1.52 -22.19
CA GLY A 10 -16.99 2.80 -22.28
C GLY A 10 -17.50 3.69 -23.42
N GLU A 11 -17.50 3.18 -24.65
CA GLU A 11 -17.70 3.99 -25.86
C GLU A 11 -19.10 3.85 -26.50
N ALA A 12 -20.12 3.53 -25.71
CA ALA A 12 -21.50 3.29 -26.23
C ALA A 12 -22.32 4.57 -26.42
N GLY A 13 -21.73 5.75 -26.24
CA GLY A 13 -22.40 7.04 -26.38
C GLY A 13 -23.29 7.43 -25.19
N ARG A 14 -23.98 8.56 -25.29
CA ARG A 14 -24.83 9.12 -24.21
C ARG A 14 -26.33 9.05 -24.58
N GLY A 15 -26.79 7.87 -25.01
CA GLY A 15 -28.16 7.68 -25.40
C GLY A 15 -29.06 7.25 -24.25
N TYR A 16 -30.38 7.45 -24.42
CA TYR A 16 -31.42 7.04 -23.47
C TYR A 16 -31.30 5.57 -23.05
N ASN A 17 -30.88 4.69 -23.94
CA ASN A 17 -30.68 3.28 -23.66
C ASN A 17 -29.67 3.00 -22.52
N MET A 18 -28.72 3.90 -22.28
CA MET A 18 -27.75 3.74 -21.21
C MET A 18 -28.37 4.03 -19.84
N TYR A 19 -29.32 4.95 -19.76
CA TYR A 19 -30.11 5.19 -18.55
C TYR A 19 -30.98 3.98 -18.21
N GLU A 20 -31.67 3.42 -19.23
CA GLU A 20 -32.47 2.22 -19.04
C GLU A 20 -31.64 1.01 -18.66
N ALA A 21 -30.47 0.82 -19.24
CA ALA A 21 -29.54 -0.24 -18.89
C ALA A 21 -29.06 -0.12 -17.43
N TYR A 22 -28.73 1.09 -16.98
CA TYR A 22 -28.38 1.35 -15.59
C TYR A 22 -29.52 0.99 -14.65
N LEU A 23 -30.74 1.48 -14.91
CA LEU A 23 -31.91 1.20 -14.09
C LEU A 23 -32.25 -0.30 -14.05
N ALA A 24 -32.19 -0.99 -15.20
CA ALA A 24 -32.45 -2.42 -15.27
C ALA A 24 -31.43 -3.23 -14.46
N LEU A 25 -30.17 -2.87 -14.54
CA LEU A 25 -29.13 -3.54 -13.76
C LEU A 25 -29.27 -3.25 -12.26
N LYS A 26 -29.53 -2.02 -11.85
CA LYS A 26 -29.80 -1.64 -10.45
C LYS A 26 -31.05 -2.27 -9.87
N ALA A 27 -32.04 -2.60 -10.69
CA ALA A 27 -33.22 -3.32 -10.26
C ALA A 27 -32.89 -4.77 -9.83
N ILE A 28 -31.92 -5.40 -10.50
CA ILE A 28 -31.48 -6.77 -10.25
C ILE A 28 -30.41 -6.80 -9.16
N GLU A 29 -29.42 -5.92 -9.25
CA GLU A 29 -28.24 -5.88 -8.38
C GLU A 29 -28.15 -4.55 -7.64
N LYS A 30 -28.47 -4.55 -6.35
CA LYS A 30 -28.53 -3.35 -5.50
C LYS A 30 -27.29 -3.15 -4.64
N SER A 31 -26.47 -4.18 -4.51
CA SER A 31 -25.37 -4.18 -3.54
C SER A 31 -24.04 -3.73 -4.13
N ARG A 32 -23.87 -3.82 -5.44
CA ARG A 32 -22.62 -3.50 -6.14
C ARG A 32 -22.74 -2.26 -6.99
N PRO A 33 -21.66 -1.47 -7.09
CA PRO A 33 -21.64 -0.32 -7.99
C PRO A 33 -21.84 -0.72 -9.45
N VAL A 34 -22.60 0.11 -10.16
CA VAL A 34 -22.73 0.08 -11.62
C VAL A 34 -22.04 1.33 -12.15
N ILE A 35 -21.10 1.15 -13.06
CA ILE A 35 -20.34 2.24 -13.67
C ILE A 35 -20.61 2.34 -15.16
N TYR A 36 -20.55 3.57 -15.66
CA TYR A 36 -20.60 3.87 -17.08
C TYR A 36 -19.64 5.03 -17.40
N GLU A 37 -18.62 4.76 -18.21
CA GLU A 37 -17.61 5.77 -18.56
C GLU A 37 -18.20 6.98 -19.29
N GLY A 38 -19.16 6.72 -20.19
CA GLY A 38 -19.84 7.77 -20.95
C GLY A 38 -20.79 8.63 -20.14
N ALA A 39 -21.06 8.30 -18.86
CA ALA A 39 -21.97 9.09 -18.03
C ALA A 39 -21.42 10.48 -17.71
N GLY A 40 -20.10 10.61 -17.52
CA GLY A 40 -19.53 11.85 -17.03
C GLY A 40 -20.10 12.21 -15.66
N ALA A 41 -20.76 13.37 -15.56
CA ALA A 41 -21.42 13.83 -14.34
C ALA A 41 -22.88 13.35 -14.21
N GLU A 42 -23.41 12.59 -15.16
CA GLU A 42 -24.79 12.12 -15.14
C GLU A 42 -25.03 11.05 -14.06
N TRP A 43 -26.30 10.89 -13.66
CA TRP A 43 -26.69 10.02 -12.56
C TRP A 43 -26.68 8.51 -12.88
N ASN A 44 -26.54 8.13 -14.15
CA ASN A 44 -26.55 6.74 -14.60
C ASN A 44 -25.20 6.03 -14.44
N SER A 45 -24.44 6.43 -13.44
CA SER A 45 -23.23 5.78 -12.96
C SER A 45 -23.09 6.04 -11.47
N ASP A 46 -22.82 4.99 -10.68
CA ASP A 46 -22.58 5.12 -9.23
C ASP A 46 -21.21 5.76 -8.92
N MET A 47 -20.30 5.76 -9.89
CA MET A 47 -18.97 6.34 -9.78
C MET A 47 -18.67 7.19 -11.00
N VAL A 48 -17.91 8.26 -10.81
CA VAL A 48 -17.37 9.03 -11.92
C VAL A 48 -16.15 8.30 -12.48
N VAL A 49 -16.14 8.09 -13.80
CA VAL A 49 -14.97 7.54 -14.50
C VAL A 49 -14.26 8.69 -15.20
N GLY A 50 -13.00 8.92 -14.86
CA GLY A 50 -12.26 10.05 -15.39
C GLY A 50 -10.77 10.03 -15.03
N THR A 51 -10.08 11.09 -15.42
CA THR A 51 -8.69 11.32 -15.05
C THR A 51 -8.58 12.02 -13.69
N PRO A 52 -7.41 12.01 -13.02
CA PRO A 52 -7.20 12.75 -11.77
C PRO A 52 -7.54 14.24 -11.86
N ASP A 53 -7.43 14.82 -13.04
CA ASP A 53 -7.68 16.24 -13.29
C ASP A 53 -9.18 16.57 -13.47
N ASP A 54 -10.04 15.56 -13.68
CA ASP A 54 -11.47 15.71 -13.89
C ASP A 54 -12.26 15.81 -12.57
N ARG A 55 -11.60 16.05 -11.44
CA ARG A 55 -12.28 16.17 -10.15
C ARG A 55 -13.15 17.40 -10.11
N ASN A 56 -14.45 17.19 -10.12
CA ASN A 56 -15.40 18.22 -9.72
C ASN A 56 -15.59 18.10 -8.19
N GLU A 57 -15.12 19.09 -7.44
CA GLU A 57 -15.22 19.10 -5.97
C GLU A 57 -16.66 19.05 -5.45
N SER A 58 -17.64 19.35 -6.29
CA SER A 58 -19.07 19.27 -5.97
C SER A 58 -19.67 17.86 -6.13
N ASP A 59 -18.96 16.93 -6.77
CA ASP A 59 -19.43 15.56 -6.98
C ASP A 59 -18.91 14.65 -5.87
N HIS A 60 -19.79 14.21 -4.98
CA HIS A 60 -19.47 13.34 -3.85
C HIS A 60 -19.29 11.87 -4.22
N ARG A 61 -19.38 11.51 -5.50
CA ARG A 61 -19.17 10.15 -5.98
C ARG A 61 -17.67 9.82 -6.01
N TYR A 62 -17.38 8.55 -5.81
CA TYR A 62 -16.01 8.05 -5.98
C TYR A 62 -15.60 8.16 -7.46
N THR A 63 -14.37 8.58 -7.70
CA THR A 63 -13.78 8.61 -9.04
C THR A 63 -13.01 7.33 -9.29
N LEU A 64 -13.31 6.64 -10.39
CA LEU A 64 -12.60 5.46 -10.84
C LEU A 64 -11.69 5.82 -12.01
N HIS A 65 -10.41 5.48 -11.87
CA HIS A 65 -9.42 5.70 -12.91
C HIS A 65 -9.00 4.38 -13.53
N PHE A 66 -9.12 4.27 -14.86
CA PHE A 66 -8.55 3.16 -15.60
C PHE A 66 -7.15 3.53 -16.09
N ALA A 67 -6.18 2.66 -15.80
CA ALA A 67 -4.83 2.79 -16.31
C ALA A 67 -4.57 1.72 -17.36
N THR A 68 -4.00 2.11 -18.49
CA THR A 68 -3.49 1.16 -19.48
C THR A 68 -2.26 0.45 -18.94
N PRO A 69 -1.90 -0.75 -19.44
CA PRO A 69 -0.67 -1.44 -19.04
C PRO A 69 0.58 -0.57 -19.15
N ALA A 70 0.65 0.30 -20.17
CA ALA A 70 1.77 1.24 -20.33
C ALA A 70 1.78 2.32 -19.24
N GLN A 71 0.62 2.83 -18.84
CA GLN A 71 0.50 3.79 -17.73
C GLN A 71 0.84 3.13 -16.38
N TRP A 72 0.48 1.86 -16.17
CA TRP A 72 0.87 1.10 -14.99
C TRP A 72 2.39 0.94 -14.88
N GLN A 73 3.07 0.74 -16.01
CA GLN A 73 4.54 0.63 -16.04
C GLN A 73 5.24 1.99 -15.89
N ALA A 74 4.61 3.06 -16.36
CA ALA A 74 5.14 4.42 -16.28
C ALA A 74 4.81 5.13 -14.96
N THR A 75 3.74 4.74 -14.29
CA THR A 75 3.39 5.28 -12.98
C THR A 75 4.28 4.58 -11.95
N PRO A 76 5.15 5.33 -11.24
CA PRO A 76 5.82 4.75 -10.08
C PRO A 76 4.74 4.12 -9.21
N MET A 77 4.92 2.87 -8.80
CA MET A 77 4.05 2.29 -7.79
C MET A 77 3.83 3.35 -6.72
N PRO A 78 2.57 3.63 -6.32
CA PRO A 78 2.34 4.61 -5.26
C PRO A 78 3.32 4.27 -4.15
N PRO A 79 4.02 5.27 -3.60
CA PRO A 79 5.02 5.03 -2.55
C PRO A 79 4.33 4.12 -1.55
N THR A 80 4.97 3.01 -1.25
CA THR A 80 4.40 2.00 -0.36
C THR A 80 3.76 2.75 0.78
N SER A 81 2.50 2.49 1.05
CA SER A 81 1.73 3.19 2.09
C SER A 81 2.37 3.05 3.49
N ILE A 82 3.58 2.53 3.54
CA ILE A 82 4.37 2.29 4.74
C ILE A 82 5.62 3.16 4.67
N ASN A 83 5.79 4.03 5.66
CA ASN A 83 6.98 4.85 5.81
C ASN A 83 7.77 4.39 7.04
N ILE A 84 9.10 4.34 6.90
CA ILE A 84 10.03 3.97 7.98
C ILE A 84 10.97 5.16 8.16
N GLU A 85 10.88 5.82 9.31
CA GLU A 85 11.64 7.01 9.64
C GLU A 85 12.61 6.73 10.80
N PRO A 86 13.88 7.11 10.69
CA PRO A 86 14.84 6.92 11.75
C PRO A 86 14.56 7.88 12.93
N ILE A 87 14.68 7.39 14.17
CA ILE A 87 14.67 8.21 15.38
C ILE A 87 16.07 8.26 15.97
N ASP A 88 16.62 7.08 16.30
CA ASP A 88 17.92 6.88 16.91
C ASP A 88 18.48 5.53 16.44
N ILE A 89 19.17 5.56 15.33
CA ILE A 89 19.67 4.34 14.68
C ILE A 89 20.80 3.67 15.48
N GLU A 90 21.56 4.43 16.23
CA GLU A 90 22.63 3.87 17.08
C GLU A 90 22.04 2.94 18.14
N HIS A 91 20.82 3.21 18.60
CA HIS A 91 20.05 2.37 19.53
C HIS A 91 18.92 1.59 18.85
N GLY A 92 18.92 1.49 17.52
CA GLY A 92 17.96 0.71 16.75
C GLY A 92 16.53 1.26 16.71
N LYS A 93 16.33 2.55 17.04
CA LYS A 93 15.00 3.14 17.12
C LYS A 93 14.56 3.79 15.82
N ALA A 94 13.36 3.45 15.39
CA ALA A 94 12.71 4.05 14.23
C ALA A 94 11.20 4.18 14.47
N THR A 95 10.52 4.96 13.66
CA THR A 95 9.05 5.01 13.58
C THR A 95 8.60 4.31 12.32
N ILE A 96 7.62 3.44 12.43
CA ILE A 96 6.91 2.88 11.27
C ILE A 96 5.52 3.52 11.22
N ARG A 97 5.20 4.12 10.08
CA ARG A 97 3.87 4.64 9.76
C ARG A 97 3.17 3.68 8.82
N ASN A 98 1.99 3.24 9.21
CA ASN A 98 1.11 2.43 8.39
C ASN A 98 0.15 3.32 7.62
N GLY A 99 0.40 3.55 6.34
CA GLY A 99 -0.49 4.31 5.47
C GLY A 99 -1.57 3.47 4.77
N PHE A 100 -1.69 2.18 5.06
CA PHE A 100 -2.82 1.40 4.57
C PHE A 100 -4.15 1.93 5.13
N THR A 101 -5.20 1.82 4.33
CA THR A 101 -6.55 2.23 4.73
C THR A 101 -7.25 1.18 5.58
N LEU A 102 -6.99 -0.11 5.32
CA LEU A 102 -7.73 -1.23 5.92
C LEU A 102 -6.84 -2.26 6.61
N ALA A 103 -5.56 -2.37 6.23
CA ALA A 103 -4.70 -3.44 6.72
C ALA A 103 -3.89 -3.01 7.95
N ASN A 104 -3.97 -3.81 9.02
CA ASN A 104 -3.05 -3.70 10.16
C ASN A 104 -1.72 -4.38 9.82
N LEU A 105 -0.60 -3.82 10.27
CA LEU A 105 0.72 -4.41 10.04
C LEU A 105 0.94 -5.74 10.77
N LEU A 106 0.07 -6.15 11.71
CA LEU A 106 0.03 -7.53 12.24
C LEU A 106 -0.09 -8.61 11.16
N ASN A 107 -0.69 -8.26 10.02
CA ASN A 107 -0.87 -9.19 8.89
C ASN A 107 0.41 -9.38 8.06
N PHE A 108 1.47 -8.66 8.41
CA PHE A 108 2.75 -8.65 7.70
C PHE A 108 3.89 -9.10 8.62
N ASP A 109 5.02 -9.43 8.03
CA ASP A 109 6.27 -9.69 8.75
C ASP A 109 7.03 -8.37 8.88
N VAL A 110 7.04 -7.81 10.09
CA VAL A 110 7.76 -6.58 10.43
C VAL A 110 9.02 -6.96 11.19
N GLY A 111 10.16 -6.58 10.66
CA GLY A 111 11.41 -7.00 11.24
C GLY A 111 12.61 -6.15 10.87
N PHE A 112 13.77 -6.58 11.33
CA PHE A 112 15.03 -5.96 11.00
C PHE A 112 16.12 -6.99 10.66
N ILE A 113 17.12 -6.55 9.93
CA ILE A 113 18.32 -7.30 9.59
C ILE A 113 19.51 -6.41 9.89
N VAL A 114 20.51 -6.96 10.58
CA VAL A 114 21.81 -6.34 10.69
C VAL A 114 22.78 -7.11 9.80
N SER A 115 23.43 -6.42 8.87
CA SER A 115 24.36 -7.00 7.92
C SER A 115 25.75 -6.34 7.97
N ASN A 116 26.76 -7.10 7.60
CA ASN A 116 28.13 -6.60 7.40
C ASN A 116 28.59 -7.07 6.01
N ARG A 117 28.96 -6.14 5.14
CA ARG A 117 29.38 -6.44 3.76
C ARG A 117 28.44 -7.41 3.05
N SER A 118 27.15 -7.12 3.08
CA SER A 118 26.08 -7.93 2.48
C SER A 118 25.84 -9.32 3.13
N LYS A 119 26.55 -9.68 4.20
CA LYS A 119 26.28 -10.88 4.96
C LYS A 119 25.34 -10.55 6.12
N GLU A 120 24.23 -11.26 6.20
CA GLU A 120 23.32 -11.18 7.36
C GLU A 120 24.03 -11.72 8.60
N ILE A 121 24.05 -10.91 9.66
CA ILE A 121 24.68 -11.25 10.96
C ILE A 121 23.59 -11.53 12.00
N LEU A 122 22.52 -10.74 11.95
CA LEU A 122 21.43 -10.85 12.90
C LEU A 122 20.13 -10.51 12.20
N ARG A 123 19.06 -11.20 12.57
CA ARG A 123 17.69 -10.91 12.16
C ARG A 123 16.77 -10.95 13.38
N GLY A 124 15.83 -10.03 13.45
CA GLY A 124 14.84 -9.99 14.52
C GLY A 124 13.48 -9.51 14.02
N ARG A 125 12.47 -9.68 14.87
CA ARG A 125 11.13 -9.16 14.65
C ARG A 125 10.93 -7.86 15.42
N LEU A 126 10.09 -7.01 14.88
CA LEU A 126 9.65 -5.76 15.49
C LEU A 126 8.18 -5.82 15.88
N ALA A 127 7.74 -4.93 16.76
CA ALA A 127 6.32 -4.75 17.05
C ALA A 127 5.57 -4.39 15.79
N SER A 128 4.48 -5.11 15.52
CA SER A 128 3.72 -5.00 14.26
C SER A 128 2.25 -4.62 14.43
N ASP A 129 1.76 -4.42 15.67
CA ASP A 129 0.38 -3.97 15.90
C ASP A 129 0.25 -2.47 15.61
N ILE A 130 0.36 -2.11 14.33
CA ILE A 130 0.19 -0.74 13.86
C ILE A 130 -1.07 -0.68 12.99
N LYS A 131 -2.11 -0.04 13.53
CA LYS A 131 -3.43 0.08 12.89
C LYS A 131 -3.34 0.90 11.60
N PRO A 132 -4.31 0.75 10.68
CA PRO A 132 -4.44 1.60 9.50
C PRO A 132 -4.37 3.09 9.87
N GLY A 133 -3.59 3.86 9.12
CA GLY A 133 -3.35 5.28 9.35
C GLY A 133 -2.51 5.61 10.58
N GLY A 134 -2.16 4.63 11.43
CA GLY A 134 -1.39 4.82 12.65
C GLY A 134 0.12 4.81 12.43
N SER A 135 0.84 5.22 13.47
CA SER A 135 2.29 5.09 13.55
C SER A 135 2.72 4.61 14.93
N ALA A 136 3.82 3.88 15.01
CA ALA A 136 4.38 3.44 16.27
C ALA A 136 5.92 3.43 16.23
N PRO A 137 6.57 3.74 17.35
CA PRO A 137 7.99 3.53 17.50
C PRO A 137 8.29 2.03 17.57
N VAL A 138 9.40 1.64 16.95
CA VAL A 138 9.94 0.28 16.98
C VAL A 138 11.40 0.32 17.40
N GLU A 139 11.87 -0.76 18.02
CA GLU A 139 13.25 -0.86 18.50
C GLU A 139 13.84 -2.20 18.08
N ALA A 140 14.91 -2.15 17.30
CA ALA A 140 15.68 -3.31 16.88
C ALA A 140 16.69 -3.65 17.98
N ALA A 141 16.50 -4.78 18.64
CA ALA A 141 17.46 -5.29 19.63
C ALA A 141 18.61 -6.00 18.92
N PHE A 142 19.82 -5.48 19.07
CA PHE A 142 21.03 -6.08 18.48
C PHE A 142 22.16 -6.25 19.50
N ASP A 143 21.80 -6.73 20.68
CA ASP A 143 22.74 -7.03 21.74
C ASP A 143 23.78 -8.07 21.29
N GLY A 144 25.01 -7.91 21.80
CA GLY A 144 26.10 -8.84 21.52
C GLY A 144 26.82 -8.62 20.17
N LEU A 145 26.49 -7.58 19.39
CA LEU A 145 27.29 -7.23 18.24
C LEU A 145 28.68 -6.73 18.65
N LYS A 146 29.71 -7.22 17.94
CA LYS A 146 31.07 -6.74 18.12
C LYS A 146 31.21 -5.31 17.59
N PRO A 147 32.17 -4.52 18.16
CA PRO A 147 32.48 -3.21 17.63
C PRO A 147 32.77 -3.27 16.12
N GLY A 148 32.13 -2.40 15.33
CA GLY A 148 32.28 -2.44 13.89
C GLY A 148 31.29 -1.58 13.14
N LYS A 149 31.36 -1.62 11.80
CA LYS A 149 30.42 -0.96 10.90
C LYS A 149 29.46 -2.00 10.34
N TYR A 150 28.18 -1.71 10.42
CA TYR A 150 27.07 -2.56 9.98
C TYR A 150 26.08 -1.74 9.17
N THR A 151 25.12 -2.43 8.57
CA THR A 151 23.91 -1.85 8.00
C THR A 151 22.72 -2.42 8.75
N LEU A 152 21.87 -1.56 9.30
CA LEU A 152 20.58 -1.92 9.88
C LEU A 152 19.52 -1.72 8.80
N THR A 153 18.84 -2.78 8.39
CA THR A 153 17.71 -2.73 7.47
C THR A 153 16.44 -3.05 8.24
N ILE A 154 15.50 -2.12 8.28
CA ILE A 154 14.15 -2.32 8.82
C ILE A 154 13.22 -2.56 7.66
N PHE A 155 12.31 -3.52 7.79
CA PHE A 155 11.45 -3.94 6.70
C PHE A 155 10.04 -4.33 7.13
N VAL A 156 9.13 -4.24 6.16
CA VAL A 156 7.80 -4.85 6.19
C VAL A 156 7.66 -5.74 4.95
N ALA A 157 7.24 -6.99 5.13
CA ALA A 157 7.17 -7.98 4.07
C ALA A 157 5.89 -8.81 4.17
N HIS A 158 5.52 -9.51 3.08
CA HIS A 158 4.44 -10.47 3.10
C HIS A 158 4.74 -11.63 4.04
N LYS A 159 3.87 -11.84 5.03
CA LYS A 159 3.99 -12.93 6.01
C LYS A 159 3.71 -14.29 5.39
N ASP A 160 2.77 -14.32 4.46
CA ASP A 160 2.34 -15.51 3.76
C ASP A 160 2.29 -15.25 2.23
N ALA A 161 2.34 -16.32 1.44
CA ALA A 161 2.15 -16.20 0.00
C ALA A 161 0.70 -15.87 -0.33
N THR A 162 0.49 -15.01 -1.31
CA THR A 162 -0.81 -14.64 -1.88
C THR A 162 -0.78 -14.91 -3.39
N PRO A 163 -1.93 -14.85 -4.11
CA PRO A 163 -1.93 -15.00 -5.57
C PRO A 163 -1.08 -13.96 -6.32
N TRP A 164 -0.77 -12.82 -5.70
CA TRP A 164 -0.03 -11.69 -6.30
C TRP A 164 1.33 -11.40 -5.67
N ALA A 165 1.71 -12.08 -4.57
CA ALA A 165 2.99 -11.88 -3.91
C ALA A 165 3.48 -13.15 -3.23
N LYS A 166 4.80 -13.33 -3.18
CA LYS A 166 5.43 -14.45 -2.48
C LYS A 166 5.62 -14.10 -1.01
N LYS A 167 5.68 -15.11 -0.17
CA LYS A 167 6.14 -14.96 1.21
C LYS A 167 7.52 -14.32 1.24
N GLY A 168 7.66 -13.27 2.01
CA GLY A 168 8.92 -12.52 2.16
C GLY A 168 9.12 -11.40 1.16
N ASP A 169 8.24 -11.24 0.16
CA ASP A 169 8.29 -10.08 -0.74
C ASP A 169 8.16 -8.79 0.06
N ARG A 170 9.06 -7.84 -0.19
CA ARG A 170 9.15 -6.58 0.54
C ARG A 170 8.06 -5.61 0.09
N LEU A 171 7.33 -5.06 1.05
CA LEU A 171 6.39 -3.95 0.88
C LEU A 171 7.08 -2.62 1.12
N ALA A 172 7.95 -2.57 2.13
CA ALA A 172 8.80 -1.44 2.42
C ALA A 172 10.09 -1.92 3.07
N GLU A 173 11.19 -1.24 2.76
CA GLU A 173 12.43 -1.42 3.49
C GLU A 173 13.25 -0.14 3.52
N HIS A 174 14.00 0.06 4.59
CA HIS A 174 14.95 1.14 4.69
C HIS A 174 16.22 0.69 5.39
N SER A 175 17.36 1.07 4.81
CA SER A 175 18.67 0.68 5.31
C SER A 175 19.44 1.88 5.85
N TYR A 176 19.99 1.73 7.04
CA TYR A 176 20.74 2.76 7.75
C TYR A 176 22.14 2.28 8.09
N PRO A 177 23.15 3.15 8.02
CA PRO A 177 24.46 2.84 8.56
C PRO A 177 24.40 2.73 10.09
N LEU A 178 24.94 1.63 10.63
CA LEU A 178 25.01 1.38 12.07
C LEU A 178 26.47 1.21 12.47
N VAL A 179 26.92 1.97 13.46
CA VAL A 179 28.26 1.88 14.00
C VAL A 179 28.19 1.47 15.46
N ILE A 180 28.76 0.31 15.78
CA ILE A 180 28.89 -0.16 17.17
C ILE A 180 30.27 0.29 17.68
N PRO A 181 30.32 1.18 18.68
CA PRO A 181 31.58 1.69 19.21
C PRO A 181 32.36 0.63 19.98
N LYS A 182 33.69 0.79 20.03
CA LYS A 182 34.50 0.01 20.96
C LYS A 182 34.19 0.48 22.38
N GLN A 183 33.79 -0.43 23.24
CA GLN A 183 33.69 -0.11 24.66
C GLN A 183 35.07 0.35 25.17
N LYS A 184 35.13 1.58 25.64
CA LYS A 184 36.33 2.02 26.41
C LYS A 184 36.36 1.20 27.69
N LYS A 185 37.43 0.41 27.85
CA LYS A 185 37.78 -0.17 29.14
C LYS A 185 38.10 0.91 30.15
#